data_107fd93125fa67bfaafa60da5aba6d82
#
_entry.id   107fd93125fa67bfaafa60da5aba6d82
#
_cell.length_a   1.000
_cell.length_b   1.000
_cell.length_c   1.000
_cell.angle_alpha   90.00
_cell.angle_beta   90.00
_cell.angle_gamma   90.00
#
_symmetry.space_group_name_H-M   'P 1'
#
loop_
_entity.id
_entity.type
_entity.pdbx_description
1 polymer ?
#
loop_
_entity_poly.entity_id
_entity_poly.type
_entity_poly.pdbx_seq_one_letter_code
_entity_poly.pdbx_strand_id
1 'polypeptide(L)'
;MNTRIPAVSNITTELLLDVFDLPVSFHRCLVPITGGVTAALMLSQAIWTSQEIDQTANGWFSRSQDEWAKATGLTRWEQETARRALRSFGFLEERRIGMPAKLWYRVRPELVWFALQRHAAALRR
;
A
#
# COMPACT_ATOMS: atom_id res chain seq x y z
N MET A 1 19.12 -23.62 21.39
CA MET A 1 19.82 -23.20 20.17
C MET A 1 20.42 -21.81 20.35
N ASN A 2 21.74 -21.77 20.33
CA ASN A 2 22.45 -20.50 20.57
C ASN A 2 22.46 -19.66 19.30
N THR A 3 21.63 -18.64 19.25
CA THR A 3 21.71 -17.65 18.22
C THR A 3 22.86 -16.71 18.59
N ARG A 4 23.99 -16.86 17.94
CA ARG A 4 25.09 -15.91 18.12
C ARG A 4 24.69 -14.59 17.47
N ILE A 5 24.66 -13.54 18.29
CA ILE A 5 24.59 -12.17 17.79
C ILE A 5 26.00 -11.83 17.31
N PRO A 6 26.20 -11.50 16.04
CA PRO A 6 27.53 -11.14 15.55
C PRO A 6 28.02 -9.86 16.25
N ALA A 7 29.33 -9.78 16.43
CA ALA A 7 29.95 -8.56 16.93
C ALA A 7 29.66 -7.40 15.96
N VAL A 8 29.55 -6.16 16.47
CA VAL A 8 29.24 -4.98 15.65
C VAL A 8 30.22 -4.84 14.48
N SER A 9 31.50 -5.19 14.68
CA SER A 9 32.53 -5.14 13.62
C SER A 9 32.28 -6.14 12.49
N ASN A 10 31.44 -7.17 12.71
CA ASN A 10 31.13 -8.21 11.72
C ASN A 10 29.79 -7.99 11.03
N ILE A 11 29.13 -6.87 11.28
CA ILE A 11 27.86 -6.55 10.64
C ILE A 11 28.16 -5.95 9.27
N THR A 12 27.67 -6.61 8.23
CA THR A 12 27.80 -6.17 6.85
C THR A 12 26.40 -5.93 6.25
N THR A 13 26.35 -5.20 5.13
CA THR A 13 25.09 -5.02 4.40
C THR A 13 24.53 -6.35 3.90
N GLU A 14 25.39 -7.29 3.54
CA GLU A 14 24.99 -8.63 3.14
C GLU A 14 24.26 -9.36 4.27
N LEU A 15 24.83 -9.30 5.49
CA LEU A 15 24.22 -9.90 6.65
C LEU A 15 22.85 -9.29 6.96
N LEU A 16 22.72 -7.98 6.81
CA LEU A 16 21.43 -7.31 7.00
C LEU A 16 20.37 -7.85 6.04
N LEU A 17 20.72 -8.04 4.77
CA LEU A 17 19.80 -8.59 3.78
C LEU A 17 19.37 -10.01 4.11
N ASP A 18 20.26 -10.80 4.71
CA ASP A 18 19.97 -12.18 5.10
C ASP A 18 18.96 -12.27 6.25
N VAL A 19 18.91 -11.28 7.13
CA VAL A 19 18.02 -11.29 8.31
C VAL A 19 16.75 -10.49 8.09
N PHE A 20 16.66 -9.73 7.01
CA PHE A 20 15.46 -8.97 6.69
C PHE A 20 14.34 -9.91 6.23
N ASP A 21 13.11 -9.55 6.54
CA ASP A 21 11.95 -10.17 5.95
C ASP A 21 11.79 -9.73 4.48
N LEU A 22 10.72 -10.18 3.83
CA LEU A 22 10.49 -9.86 2.43
C LEU A 22 10.26 -8.36 2.25
N PRO A 23 10.89 -7.75 1.21
CA PRO A 23 10.65 -6.35 0.92
C PRO A 23 9.25 -6.13 0.37
N VAL A 24 8.76 -4.91 0.53
CA VAL A 24 7.50 -4.46 -0.07
C VAL A 24 7.83 -3.50 -1.18
N SER A 25 7.29 -3.77 -2.38
CA SER A 25 7.47 -2.89 -3.52
C SER A 25 6.25 -2.00 -3.74
N PHE A 26 6.46 -0.86 -4.39
CA PHE A 26 5.40 0.01 -4.82
C PHE A 26 5.77 0.68 -6.15
N HIS A 27 4.76 1.20 -6.85
CA HIS A 27 4.97 1.85 -8.13
C HIS A 27 5.29 3.32 -7.93
N ARG A 28 6.49 3.74 -8.33
CA ARG A 28 6.96 5.13 -8.18
C ARG A 28 6.05 6.14 -8.86
N CYS A 29 5.43 5.76 -9.96
CA CYS A 29 4.53 6.65 -10.71
C CYS A 29 3.32 7.11 -9.89
N LEU A 30 2.98 6.40 -8.82
CA LEU A 30 1.88 6.76 -7.95
C LEU A 30 2.23 7.86 -6.96
N VAL A 31 3.52 8.14 -6.73
CA VAL A 31 3.95 9.13 -5.74
C VAL A 31 3.44 10.54 -6.09
N PRO A 32 3.69 11.07 -7.31
CA PRO A 32 3.25 12.43 -7.63
C PRO A 32 1.73 12.59 -7.67
N ILE A 33 0.96 11.54 -7.97
CA ILE A 33 -0.50 11.66 -8.04
C ILE A 33 -1.18 11.44 -6.69
N THR A 34 -0.49 10.88 -5.71
CA THR A 34 -1.04 10.62 -4.37
C THR A 34 -0.50 11.58 -3.31
N GLY A 35 0.53 12.33 -3.64
CA GLY A 35 1.12 13.31 -2.74
C GLY A 35 2.17 12.74 -1.79
N GLY A 36 2.52 11.46 -1.86
CA GLY A 36 3.55 10.91 -1.00
C GLY A 36 3.77 9.42 -1.12
N VAL A 37 4.86 8.95 -0.53
CA VAL A 37 5.27 7.55 -0.60
C VAL A 37 4.32 6.63 0.16
N THR A 38 3.84 7.02 1.32
CA THR A 38 2.95 6.17 2.12
C THR A 38 1.63 5.91 1.41
N ALA A 39 1.04 6.93 0.80
CA ALA A 39 -0.18 6.78 0.01
C ALA A 39 0.07 5.96 -1.26
N ALA A 40 1.20 6.19 -1.93
CA ALA A 40 1.59 5.41 -3.12
C ALA A 40 1.77 3.94 -2.78
N LEU A 41 2.43 3.64 -1.67
CA LEU A 41 2.62 2.27 -1.19
C LEU A 41 1.28 1.59 -0.90
N MET A 42 0.41 2.27 -0.19
CA MET A 42 -0.90 1.72 0.15
C MET A 42 -1.75 1.48 -1.09
N LEU A 43 -1.76 2.42 -2.03
CA LEU A 43 -2.49 2.26 -3.30
C LEU A 43 -1.93 1.12 -4.13
N SER A 44 -0.61 0.98 -4.21
CA SER A 44 0.03 -0.14 -4.91
C SER A 44 -0.43 -1.48 -4.34
N GLN A 45 -0.46 -1.60 -3.02
CA GLN A 45 -0.89 -2.83 -2.36
C GLN A 45 -2.40 -3.08 -2.55
N ALA A 46 -3.20 -2.01 -2.57
CA ALA A 46 -4.63 -2.13 -2.84
C ALA A 46 -4.89 -2.63 -4.26
N ILE A 47 -4.18 -2.10 -5.24
CA ILE A 47 -4.28 -2.53 -6.64
C ILE A 47 -3.88 -4.00 -6.76
N TRP A 48 -2.76 -4.38 -6.17
CA TRP A 48 -2.29 -5.76 -6.17
C TRP A 48 -3.32 -6.70 -5.55
N THR A 49 -3.84 -6.34 -4.38
CA THR A 49 -4.86 -7.14 -3.68
C THR A 49 -6.12 -7.30 -4.53
N SER A 50 -6.51 -6.24 -5.23
CA SER A 50 -7.69 -6.28 -6.11
C SER A 50 -7.58 -7.30 -7.23
N GLN A 51 -6.36 -7.64 -7.66
CA GLN A 51 -6.14 -8.65 -8.69
C GLN A 51 -6.29 -10.08 -8.16
N GLU A 52 -6.12 -10.27 -6.86
CA GLU A 52 -6.15 -11.60 -6.24
C GLU A 52 -7.52 -12.00 -5.74
N ILE A 53 -8.47 -11.06 -5.68
CA ILE A 53 -9.80 -11.33 -5.12
C ILE A 53 -10.74 -11.90 -6.16
N ASP A 54 -11.82 -12.50 -5.66
CA ASP A 54 -12.88 -13.03 -6.49
C ASP A 54 -13.56 -11.91 -7.30
N GLN A 55 -13.68 -12.10 -8.59
CA GLN A 55 -14.31 -11.15 -9.50
C GLN A 55 -15.78 -10.89 -9.14
N THR A 56 -16.43 -11.83 -8.44
CA THR A 56 -17.81 -11.65 -7.98
C THR A 56 -17.93 -10.60 -6.89
N ALA A 57 -16.81 -10.26 -6.22
CA ALA A 57 -16.80 -9.21 -5.19
C ALA A 57 -16.83 -7.79 -5.76
N ASN A 58 -16.83 -7.64 -7.09
CA ASN A 58 -16.90 -6.35 -7.78
C ASN A 58 -15.80 -5.37 -7.36
N GLY A 59 -14.61 -5.90 -7.08
CA GLY A 59 -13.43 -5.13 -6.68
C GLY A 59 -13.34 -4.83 -5.18
N TRP A 60 -14.34 -5.16 -4.40
CA TRP A 60 -14.32 -4.92 -2.97
C TRP A 60 -13.52 -5.99 -2.22
N PHE A 61 -12.67 -5.55 -1.30
CA PHE A 61 -11.91 -6.44 -0.42
C PHE A 61 -11.87 -5.87 1.00
N SER A 62 -11.77 -6.74 1.99
CA SER A 62 -11.65 -6.35 3.40
C SER A 62 -10.24 -6.61 3.87
N ARG A 63 -9.70 -5.69 4.64
CA ARG A 63 -8.37 -5.83 5.24
C ARG A 63 -8.33 -5.08 6.56
N SER A 64 -7.85 -5.74 7.60
CA SER A 64 -7.70 -5.14 8.93
C SER A 64 -6.46 -4.24 8.99
N GLN A 65 -6.38 -3.42 10.05
CA GLN A 65 -5.18 -2.60 10.30
C GLN A 65 -3.93 -3.46 10.45
N ASP A 66 -4.04 -4.60 11.12
CA ASP A 66 -2.92 -5.53 11.30
C ASP A 66 -2.49 -6.14 9.97
N GLU A 67 -3.45 -6.49 9.12
CA GLU A 67 -3.15 -7.01 7.79
C GLU A 67 -2.48 -5.97 6.90
N TRP A 68 -2.94 -4.71 6.97
CA TRP A 68 -2.27 -3.60 6.28
C TRP A 68 -0.85 -3.40 6.79
N ALA A 69 -0.65 -3.44 8.13
CA ALA A 69 0.67 -3.29 8.72
C ALA A 69 1.63 -4.38 8.25
N LYS A 70 1.16 -5.63 8.18
CA LYS A 70 1.95 -6.75 7.68
C LYS A 70 2.30 -6.60 6.20
N ALA A 71 1.34 -6.12 5.40
CA ALA A 71 1.53 -5.98 3.96
C ALA A 71 2.41 -4.79 3.60
N THR A 72 2.42 -3.73 4.39
CA THR A 72 3.04 -2.45 4.01
C THR A 72 4.12 -1.97 4.98
N GLY A 73 4.09 -2.43 6.23
CA GLY A 73 4.93 -1.88 7.29
C GLY A 73 4.45 -0.53 7.83
N LEU A 74 3.31 -0.03 7.36
CA LEU A 74 2.77 1.26 7.80
C LEU A 74 2.14 1.14 9.19
N THR A 75 2.39 2.16 10.01
CA THR A 75 1.72 2.30 11.30
C THR A 75 0.25 2.65 11.10
N ARG A 76 -0.54 2.50 12.15
CA ARG A 76 -1.96 2.87 12.14
C ARG A 76 -2.17 4.31 11.68
N TRP A 77 -1.37 5.24 12.21
CA TRP A 77 -1.46 6.65 11.86
C TRP A 77 -1.12 6.89 10.39
N GLU A 78 -0.07 6.25 9.89
CA GLU A 78 0.31 6.34 8.48
C GLU A 78 -0.76 5.77 7.57
N GLN A 79 -1.38 4.66 7.96
CA GLN A 79 -2.51 4.07 7.23
C GLN A 79 -3.68 5.04 7.15
N GLU A 80 -4.06 5.65 8.27
CA GLU A 80 -5.19 6.59 8.31
C GLU A 80 -4.92 7.82 7.44
N THR A 81 -3.71 8.35 7.47
CA THR A 81 -3.30 9.48 6.66
C THR A 81 -3.33 9.12 5.18
N ALA A 82 -2.78 7.97 4.82
CA ALA A 82 -2.77 7.48 3.43
C ALA A 82 -4.20 7.24 2.92
N ARG A 83 -5.04 6.59 3.71
CA ARG A 83 -6.43 6.33 3.34
C ARG A 83 -7.21 7.61 3.11
N ARG A 84 -7.01 8.61 3.96
CA ARG A 84 -7.66 9.91 3.80
C ARG A 84 -7.25 10.59 2.50
N ALA A 85 -5.96 10.55 2.18
CA ALA A 85 -5.45 11.10 0.92
C ALA A 85 -6.05 10.38 -0.28
N LEU A 86 -6.03 9.04 -0.26
CA LEU A 86 -6.54 8.24 -1.38
C LEU A 86 -8.04 8.42 -1.60
N ARG A 87 -8.82 8.57 -0.52
CA ARG A 87 -10.24 8.87 -0.63
C ARG A 87 -10.47 10.26 -1.19
N SER A 88 -9.69 11.24 -0.77
CA SER A 88 -9.84 12.62 -1.25
C SER A 88 -9.58 12.74 -2.76
N PHE A 89 -8.67 11.95 -3.29
CA PHE A 89 -8.41 11.86 -4.72
C PHE A 89 -9.42 10.98 -5.47
N GLY A 90 -10.21 10.21 -4.73
CA GLY A 90 -11.15 9.27 -5.33
C GLY A 90 -10.54 7.96 -5.81
N PHE A 91 -9.28 7.69 -5.50
CA PHE A 91 -8.58 6.47 -5.95
C PHE A 91 -9.01 5.23 -5.19
N LEU A 92 -9.45 5.40 -3.94
CA LEU A 92 -9.85 4.32 -3.06
C LEU A 92 -11.19 4.67 -2.42
N GLU A 93 -12.14 3.76 -2.53
CA GLU A 93 -13.42 3.84 -1.81
C GLU A 93 -13.34 3.01 -0.54
N GLU A 94 -14.06 3.43 0.50
CA GLU A 94 -14.19 2.70 1.75
C GLU A 94 -15.66 2.53 2.11
N ARG A 95 -15.97 1.39 2.71
CA ARG A 95 -17.33 1.10 3.21
C ARG A 95 -17.25 0.22 4.45
N ARG A 96 -18.06 0.54 5.44
CA ARG A 96 -18.21 -0.32 6.62
C ARG A 96 -19.39 -1.24 6.40
N ILE A 97 -19.16 -2.54 6.50
CA ILE A 97 -20.19 -3.56 6.25
C ILE A 97 -20.12 -4.62 7.34
N GLY A 98 -21.27 -5.06 7.81
CA GLY A 98 -21.40 -6.20 8.71
C GLY A 98 -21.55 -5.84 10.19
N MET A 99 -21.74 -6.87 11.00
CA MET A 99 -21.82 -6.81 12.47
C MET A 99 -20.99 -7.93 13.07
N PRO A 100 -19.81 -7.64 13.68
CA PRO A 100 -19.21 -6.32 13.81
C PRO A 100 -18.75 -5.76 12.46
N ALA A 101 -18.77 -4.43 12.34
CA ALA A 101 -18.47 -3.77 11.07
C ALA A 101 -16.99 -3.96 10.70
N LYS A 102 -16.75 -4.32 9.43
CA LYS A 102 -15.44 -4.40 8.84
C LYS A 102 -15.29 -3.32 7.78
N LEU A 103 -14.08 -2.80 7.63
CA LEU A 103 -13.78 -1.87 6.55
C LEU A 103 -13.50 -2.64 5.27
N TRP A 104 -14.21 -2.25 4.22
CA TRP A 104 -14.03 -2.76 2.87
C TRP A 104 -13.50 -1.66 1.99
N TYR A 105 -12.70 -2.03 1.01
CA TYR A 105 -11.99 -1.11 0.12
C TYR A 105 -12.23 -1.50 -1.33
N ARG A 106 -12.30 -0.51 -2.20
CA ARG A 106 -12.33 -0.72 -3.65
C ARG A 106 -11.49 0.34 -4.34
N VAL A 107 -10.58 -0.09 -5.20
CA VAL A 107 -9.79 0.80 -6.06
C VAL A 107 -10.67 1.30 -7.20
N ARG A 108 -10.49 2.57 -7.58
CA ARG A 108 -11.14 3.17 -8.75
C ARG A 108 -10.09 3.31 -9.85
N PRO A 109 -9.88 2.26 -10.68
CA PRO A 109 -8.77 2.26 -11.64
C PRO A 109 -8.88 3.37 -12.69
N GLU A 110 -10.10 3.73 -13.10
CA GLU A 110 -10.32 4.81 -14.07
C GLU A 110 -9.82 6.17 -13.56
N LEU A 111 -9.99 6.45 -12.28
CA LEU A 111 -9.54 7.71 -11.69
C LEU A 111 -8.01 7.74 -11.54
N VAL A 112 -7.42 6.60 -11.19
CA VAL A 112 -5.95 6.45 -11.15
C VAL A 112 -5.38 6.67 -12.55
N TRP A 113 -5.98 6.04 -13.56
CA TRP A 113 -5.57 6.17 -14.95
C TRP A 113 -5.58 7.63 -15.42
N PHE A 114 -6.68 8.35 -15.20
CA PHE A 114 -6.79 9.76 -15.59
C PHE A 114 -5.76 10.62 -14.88
N ALA A 115 -5.50 10.38 -13.60
CA ALA A 115 -4.50 11.13 -12.84
C ALA A 115 -3.09 10.89 -13.42
N LEU A 116 -2.76 9.65 -13.77
CA LEU A 116 -1.48 9.32 -14.41
C LEU A 116 -1.34 10.01 -15.76
N GLN A 117 -2.40 10.00 -16.58
CA GLN A 117 -2.39 10.66 -17.88
C GLN A 117 -2.22 12.18 -17.77
N ARG A 118 -2.92 12.78 -16.82
CA ARG A 118 -2.82 14.22 -16.56
C ARG A 118 -1.41 14.61 -16.13
N HIS A 119 -0.82 13.81 -15.25
CA HIS A 119 0.55 14.06 -14.76
C HIS A 119 1.55 13.93 -15.91
N ALA A 120 1.44 12.88 -16.73
CA ALA A 120 2.31 12.68 -17.89
C ALA A 120 2.21 13.85 -18.88
N ALA A 121 1.02 14.35 -19.13
CA ALA A 121 0.79 15.50 -20.01
C ALA A 121 1.44 16.78 -19.44
N ALA A 122 1.37 16.98 -18.12
CA ALA A 122 2.00 18.13 -17.46
C ALA A 122 3.52 18.12 -17.60
N LEU A 123 4.14 16.92 -17.57
CA LEU A 123 5.59 16.79 -17.72
C LEU A 123 6.09 17.07 -19.14
N ARG A 124 5.22 17.04 -20.14
CA ARG A 124 5.58 17.29 -21.54
C ARG A 124 5.57 18.77 -21.91
N ARG A 125 5.17 19.65 -21.01
CA ARG A 125 5.11 21.09 -21.25
C ARG A 125 6.44 21.78 -21.05
#